data_5bf1588e54d1aca82483b1755d093e51
#
_entry.id   5bf1588e54d1aca82483b1755d093e51
#
_cell.length_a   1.000
_cell.length_b   1.000
_cell.length_c   1.000
_cell.angle_alpha   90.00
_cell.angle_beta   90.00
_cell.angle_gamma   90.00
#
_symmetry.space_group_name_H-M   'P 1'
#
loop_
_entity.id
_entity.type
_entity.pdbx_description
1 polymer ?
#
loop_
_entity_poly.entity_id
_entity_poly.type
_entity_poly.pdbx_seq_one_letter_code
_entity_poly.pdbx_strand_id
1 'polypeptide(L)'
;MLESLEKMLAKGVDNSLLRFGLGKGYLDLGENAKAAEHFQRCVGFDPKYSAAWKLLGKAHLALDDHAAARQAWEQGLEAARAHGDKQAEKEMTVFLKKLDRQAQ
;
A
#
# COMPACT_ATOMS: atom_id res chain seq x y z
N MET A 1 -2.65 -13.52 -14.17
CA MET A 1 -3.17 -13.29 -12.82
C MET A 1 -3.90 -11.96 -12.66
N LEU A 2 -3.30 -10.85 -13.07
CA LEU A 2 -3.94 -9.53 -13.00
C LEU A 2 -5.26 -9.49 -13.76
N GLU A 3 -5.26 -10.07 -14.94
CA GLU A 3 -6.45 -10.15 -15.78
C GLU A 3 -7.61 -10.88 -15.10
N SER A 4 -7.33 -11.97 -14.40
CA SER A 4 -8.34 -12.72 -13.65
C SER A 4 -8.92 -11.88 -12.52
N LEU A 5 -8.08 -11.12 -11.81
CA LEU A 5 -8.52 -10.25 -10.73
C LEU A 5 -9.39 -9.11 -11.25
N GLU A 6 -9.04 -8.55 -12.41
CA GLU A 6 -9.85 -7.52 -13.06
C GLU A 6 -11.23 -8.06 -13.43
N LYS A 7 -11.29 -9.29 -13.94
CA LYS A 7 -12.55 -9.94 -14.27
C LYS A 7 -13.43 -10.13 -13.03
N MET A 8 -12.83 -10.52 -11.92
CA MET A 8 -13.57 -10.68 -10.67
C MET A 8 -14.16 -9.36 -10.20
N LEU A 9 -13.37 -8.30 -10.28
CA LEU A 9 -13.83 -6.95 -9.92
C LEU A 9 -15.00 -6.53 -10.81
N ALA A 10 -14.89 -6.77 -12.12
CA ALA A 10 -15.93 -6.44 -13.09
C ALA A 10 -17.25 -7.19 -12.81
N LYS A 11 -17.16 -8.38 -12.20
CA LYS A 11 -18.32 -9.17 -11.81
C LYS A 11 -18.91 -8.78 -10.46
N GLY A 12 -18.35 -7.78 -9.81
CA GLY A 12 -18.85 -7.27 -8.55
C GLY A 12 -18.15 -7.81 -7.30
N VAL A 13 -17.13 -8.64 -7.46
CA VAL A 13 -16.32 -9.09 -6.31
C VAL A 13 -15.39 -7.95 -5.92
N ASP A 14 -15.53 -7.46 -4.70
CA ASP A 14 -14.68 -6.37 -4.22
C ASP A 14 -14.44 -6.55 -2.73
N ASN A 15 -13.17 -6.66 -2.35
CA ASN A 15 -12.76 -6.82 -0.96
C ASN A 15 -11.27 -6.48 -0.83
N SER A 16 -10.78 -6.48 0.42
CA SER A 16 -9.38 -6.11 0.69
C SER A 16 -8.38 -7.01 -0.02
N LEU A 17 -8.62 -8.31 -0.02
CA LEU A 17 -7.69 -9.28 -0.61
C LEU A 17 -7.59 -9.10 -2.12
N LEU A 18 -8.72 -8.93 -2.80
CA LEU A 18 -8.74 -8.68 -4.25
C LEU A 18 -8.02 -7.38 -4.59
N ARG A 19 -8.32 -6.32 -3.85
CA ARG A 19 -7.68 -5.02 -4.07
C ARG A 19 -6.17 -5.08 -3.82
N PHE A 20 -5.74 -5.84 -2.81
CA PHE A 20 -4.31 -6.03 -2.55
C PHE A 20 -3.63 -6.71 -3.74
N GLY A 21 -4.24 -7.77 -4.28
CA GLY A 21 -3.72 -8.47 -5.45
C GLY A 21 -3.62 -7.58 -6.68
N LEU A 22 -4.64 -6.77 -6.93
CA LEU A 22 -4.64 -5.81 -8.03
C LEU A 22 -3.54 -4.77 -7.84
N GLY A 23 -3.43 -4.23 -6.63
CA GLY A 23 -2.38 -3.25 -6.30
C GLY A 23 -0.99 -3.80 -6.58
N LYS A 24 -0.71 -5.02 -6.13
CA LYS A 24 0.58 -5.68 -6.36
C LYS A 24 0.85 -5.90 -7.84
N GLY A 25 -0.14 -6.36 -8.57
CA GLY A 25 0.00 -6.59 -10.00
C GLY A 25 0.36 -5.32 -10.75
N TYR A 26 -0.32 -4.23 -10.46
CA TYR A 26 -0.03 -2.96 -11.12
C TYR A 26 1.31 -2.38 -10.67
N LEU A 27 1.65 -2.53 -9.38
CA LEU A 27 2.94 -2.07 -8.88
C LEU A 27 4.10 -2.76 -9.60
N ASP A 28 3.99 -4.08 -9.80
CA ASP A 28 5.01 -4.86 -10.51
C ASP A 28 5.17 -4.42 -11.96
N LEU A 29 4.11 -3.89 -12.57
CA LEU A 29 4.15 -3.36 -13.93
C LEU A 29 4.62 -1.91 -14.00
N GLY A 30 4.91 -1.30 -12.87
CA GLY A 30 5.28 0.11 -12.83
C GLY A 30 4.10 1.07 -12.99
N GLU A 31 2.87 0.54 -12.96
CA GLU A 31 1.64 1.35 -13.05
C GLU A 31 1.30 1.87 -11.65
N ASN A 32 2.11 2.82 -11.17
CA ASN A 32 2.09 3.24 -9.77
C ASN A 32 0.79 3.94 -9.36
N ALA A 33 0.20 4.72 -10.24
CA ALA A 33 -1.07 5.41 -9.93
C ALA A 33 -2.21 4.42 -9.74
N LYS A 34 -2.30 3.41 -10.60
CA LYS A 34 -3.30 2.34 -10.47
C LYS A 34 -3.06 1.53 -9.23
N ALA A 35 -1.80 1.21 -8.94
CA ALA A 35 -1.43 0.48 -7.73
C ALA A 35 -1.88 1.24 -6.49
N ALA A 36 -1.60 2.54 -6.42
CA ALA A 36 -2.01 3.37 -5.28
C ALA A 36 -3.52 3.36 -5.09
N GLU A 37 -4.28 3.46 -6.18
CA GLU A 37 -5.74 3.44 -6.12
C GLU A 37 -6.25 2.13 -5.51
N HIS A 38 -5.73 0.98 -5.96
CA HIS A 38 -6.17 -0.31 -5.44
C HIS A 38 -5.75 -0.52 -3.98
N PHE A 39 -4.52 -0.11 -3.61
CA PHE A 39 -4.10 -0.21 -2.22
C PHE A 39 -4.92 0.70 -1.31
N GLN A 40 -5.28 1.89 -1.79
CA GLN A 40 -6.13 2.80 -1.02
C GLN A 40 -7.50 2.17 -0.74
N ARG A 41 -8.08 1.50 -1.73
CA ARG A 41 -9.34 0.79 -1.54
C ARG A 41 -9.16 -0.39 -0.60
N CYS A 42 -8.03 -1.09 -0.69
CA CYS A 42 -7.70 -2.21 0.19
C CYS A 42 -7.73 -1.79 1.66
N VAL A 43 -7.04 -0.71 2.01
CA VAL A 43 -6.99 -0.23 3.39
C VAL A 43 -8.31 0.41 3.82
N GLY A 44 -9.14 0.84 2.87
CA GLY A 44 -10.50 1.28 3.16
C GLY A 44 -11.37 0.14 3.64
N PHE A 45 -11.22 -1.05 3.03
CA PHE A 45 -11.91 -2.25 3.48
C PHE A 45 -11.32 -2.79 4.79
N ASP A 46 -10.00 -2.74 4.92
CA ASP A 46 -9.30 -3.30 6.07
C ASP A 46 -8.16 -2.38 6.50
N PRO A 47 -8.42 -1.45 7.43
CA PRO A 47 -7.40 -0.50 7.89
C PRO A 47 -6.23 -1.15 8.63
N LYS A 48 -6.35 -2.42 9.02
CA LYS A 48 -5.28 -3.16 9.72
C LYS A 48 -4.33 -3.88 8.78
N TYR A 49 -4.56 -3.78 7.48
CA TYR A 49 -3.78 -4.49 6.47
C TYR A 49 -2.42 -3.78 6.28
N SER A 50 -1.50 -4.06 7.19
CA SER A 50 -0.21 -3.35 7.24
C SER A 50 0.60 -3.46 5.95
N ALA A 51 0.59 -4.63 5.30
CA ALA A 51 1.30 -4.81 4.03
C ALA A 51 0.76 -3.89 2.93
N ALA A 52 -0.53 -3.62 2.94
CA ALA A 52 -1.13 -2.72 1.95
C ALA A 52 -0.71 -1.27 2.19
N TRP A 53 -0.66 -0.84 3.46
CA TRP A 53 -0.15 0.49 3.79
C TRP A 53 1.30 0.66 3.34
N LYS A 54 2.12 -0.37 3.57
CA LYS A 54 3.53 -0.35 3.16
C LYS A 54 3.66 -0.14 1.65
N LEU A 55 2.92 -0.92 0.87
CA LEU A 55 2.99 -0.84 -0.59
C LEU A 55 2.32 0.42 -1.14
N LEU A 56 1.29 0.92 -0.47
CA LEU A 56 0.68 2.20 -0.82
C LEU A 56 1.71 3.33 -0.72
N GLY A 57 2.48 3.34 0.37
CA GLY A 57 3.54 4.32 0.54
C GLY A 57 4.59 4.22 -0.56
N LYS A 58 4.96 3.00 -0.96
CA LYS A 58 5.92 2.79 -2.06
C LYS A 58 5.36 3.31 -3.39
N ALA A 59 4.10 3.08 -3.66
CA ALA A 59 3.46 3.57 -4.88
C ALA A 59 3.45 5.11 -4.91
N HIS A 60 3.12 5.74 -3.79
CA HIS A 60 3.15 7.19 -3.69
C HIS A 60 4.56 7.75 -3.86
N LEU A 61 5.56 7.09 -3.27
CA LEU A 61 6.95 7.54 -3.43
C LEU A 61 7.38 7.45 -4.89
N ALA A 62 6.99 6.40 -5.59
CA ALA A 62 7.29 6.25 -7.02
C ALA A 62 6.61 7.33 -7.85
N LEU A 63 5.51 7.89 -7.37
CA LEU A 63 4.83 9.02 -8.00
C LEU A 63 5.37 10.37 -7.54
N ASP A 64 6.45 10.35 -6.76
CA ASP A 64 7.09 11.54 -6.19
C ASP A 64 6.18 12.32 -5.23
N ASP A 65 5.21 11.63 -4.64
CA ASP A 65 4.31 12.22 -3.65
C ASP A 65 4.79 11.84 -2.24
N HIS A 66 5.78 12.58 -1.76
CA HIS A 66 6.42 12.29 -0.47
C HIS A 66 5.48 12.46 0.71
N ALA A 67 4.59 13.43 0.65
CA ALA A 67 3.61 13.67 1.72
C ALA A 67 2.64 12.50 1.84
N ALA A 68 2.13 12.00 0.72
CA ALA A 68 1.22 10.85 0.72
C ALA A 68 1.93 9.57 1.16
N ALA A 69 3.20 9.40 0.75
CA ALA A 69 4.01 8.24 1.18
C ALA A 69 4.19 8.25 2.69
N ARG A 70 4.54 9.41 3.26
CA ARG A 70 4.69 9.57 4.71
C ARG A 70 3.40 9.20 5.44
N GLN A 71 2.30 9.74 4.99
CA GLN A 71 1.01 9.50 5.62
C GLN A 71 0.64 8.01 5.60
N ALA A 72 0.85 7.35 4.47
CA ALA A 72 0.58 5.92 4.34
C ALA A 72 1.43 5.10 5.31
N TRP A 73 2.73 5.41 5.42
CA TRP A 73 3.61 4.66 6.32
C TRP A 73 3.35 4.95 7.80
N GLU A 74 2.91 6.16 8.14
CA GLU A 74 2.50 6.47 9.51
C GLU A 74 1.26 5.67 9.90
N GLN A 75 0.27 5.61 9.02
CA GLN A 75 -0.91 4.78 9.24
C GLN A 75 -0.56 3.30 9.29
N GLY A 76 0.35 2.89 8.41
CA GLY A 76 0.81 1.50 8.38
C GLY A 76 1.54 1.09 9.65
N LEU A 77 2.31 2.00 10.27
CA LEU A 77 2.96 1.74 11.56
C LEU A 77 1.94 1.47 12.65
N GLU A 78 0.88 2.29 12.72
CA GLU A 78 -0.20 2.07 13.66
C GLU A 78 -0.85 0.71 13.45
N ALA A 79 -1.15 0.36 12.21
CA ALA A 79 -1.76 -0.93 11.87
C ALA A 79 -0.85 -2.09 12.25
N ALA A 80 0.45 -1.99 11.95
CA ALA A 80 1.43 -3.04 12.25
C ALA A 80 1.56 -3.24 13.75
N ARG A 81 1.63 -2.17 14.51
CA ARG A 81 1.71 -2.24 15.98
C ARG A 81 0.45 -2.81 16.60
N ALA A 82 -0.70 -2.44 16.04
CA ALA A 82 -1.99 -2.86 16.57
C ALA A 82 -2.17 -4.38 16.52
N HIS A 83 -1.58 -5.06 15.52
CA HIS A 83 -1.71 -6.50 15.47
C HIS A 83 -0.39 -7.27 15.36
N GLY A 84 0.67 -6.64 15.84
CA GLY A 84 1.92 -7.35 16.06
C GLY A 84 2.71 -7.73 14.82
N ASP A 85 2.54 -7.00 13.72
CA ASP A 85 3.32 -7.24 12.49
C ASP A 85 4.68 -6.55 12.63
N LYS A 86 5.60 -7.23 13.29
CA LYS A 86 6.93 -6.68 13.59
C LYS A 86 7.77 -6.41 12.34
N GLN A 87 7.61 -7.24 11.32
CA GLN A 87 8.36 -7.09 10.08
C GLN A 87 7.94 -5.81 9.34
N ALA A 88 6.64 -5.61 9.18
CA ALA A 88 6.13 -4.40 8.54
C ALA A 88 6.49 -3.14 9.33
N GLU A 89 6.43 -3.23 10.66
CA GLU A 89 6.82 -2.12 11.53
C GLU A 89 8.27 -1.70 11.28
N LYS A 90 9.19 -2.67 11.25
CA LYS A 90 10.61 -2.40 10.98
C LYS A 90 10.83 -1.78 9.62
N GLU A 91 10.19 -2.33 8.60
CA GLU A 91 10.35 -1.84 7.23
C GLU A 91 9.86 -0.41 7.08
N MET A 92 8.67 -0.11 7.59
CA MET A 92 8.11 1.23 7.47
C MET A 92 8.85 2.26 8.29
N THR A 93 9.40 1.86 9.44
CA THR A 93 10.26 2.73 10.24
C THR A 93 11.48 3.17 9.43
N VAL A 94 12.11 2.22 8.73
CA VAL A 94 13.27 2.51 7.88
C VAL A 94 12.88 3.44 6.72
N PHE A 95 11.75 3.18 6.08
CA PHE A 95 11.28 4.02 4.97
C PHE A 95 11.02 5.46 5.42
N LEU A 96 10.42 5.65 6.58
CA LEU A 96 10.18 6.98 7.13
C LEU A 96 11.48 7.71 7.45
N LYS A 97 12.47 7.02 8.01
CA LYS A 97 13.77 7.61 8.28
C LYS A 97 14.48 8.07 7.00
N LYS A 98 14.40 7.26 5.96
CA LYS A 98 14.97 7.63 4.65
C LYS A 98 14.27 8.85 4.07
N LEU A 99 12.97 8.89 4.18
CA LEU A 99 12.17 10.01 3.68
C LEU A 99 12.55 11.30 4.41
N ASP A 100 12.72 11.24 5.72
CA ASP A 100 13.13 12.39 6.53
C ASP A 100 14.51 12.90 6.13
N ARG A 101 15.45 12.00 5.83
CA ARG A 101 16.78 12.39 5.36
C ARG A 101 16.73 13.09 4.01
N GLN A 102 15.87 12.62 3.12
CA GLN A 102 15.72 13.23 1.80
C GLN A 102 15.09 14.62 1.87
N ALA A 103 14.32 14.89 2.91
CA ALA A 103 13.67 16.18 3.09
C ALA A 103 14.61 17.27 3.62
N GLN A 104 15.82 16.89 4.08
CA GLN A 104 16.81 17.84 4.63
C GLN A 104 17.78 18.42 3.60
#